data_a230d169432a5f3492c4df7e8dd74451
#
_entry.id   a230d169432a5f3492c4df7e8dd74451
#
_cell.length_a   1.000
_cell.length_b   1.000
_cell.length_c   1.000
_cell.angle_alpha   90.00
_cell.angle_beta   90.00
_cell.angle_gamma   90.00
#
_symmetry.space_group_name_H-M   'P 1'
#
loop_
_entity.id
_entity.type
_entity.pdbx_description
1 polymer ?
#
loop_
_entity_poly.entity_id
_entity_poly.type
_entity_poly.pdbx_seq_one_letter_code
_entity_poly.pdbx_strand_id
1 'polypeptide(L)'
;MTEPQKKKVFVIAGEASGDLHGSHVVRKLVAGDGGIAACEVVCWGGDLMAQAGGRLLSHYKDRAIMGLWEVIRNLRKISGFLDQAKADILAEKPDLLLLIDNPGFNLRIAEWAKARGIKVHYYIAPKAWAWNTGRIKTMRRVIDKLYVIFPFEVSFFERYGMAAEYVGNPILEAIDQSLQRFDEQRGWDVDLTDELRGPVAVEAMESDKKVVLLIPGSRKNEVRGLLPNFVAAARKYNANAFCVVAGAPGLDADFYRQILLAAVDKGQLSQADADAVKVFFGATYHLLMQLGDGVLTGSVKSEWKGRGMALVASGTATLETALLGVPQVVAYRVSGFTFFMAKWLVKLRWVSLVNILLDRGLLQEHLQDVSPERLSGALTQLNLNKSNLEAGYQELRDLLVLPSGSSASDGVVRGIVRQF
;
A
#
# COMPACT_ATOMS: atom_id res chain seq x y z
N MET A 1 -42.77 2.25 19.93
CA MET A 1 -41.96 1.34 19.09
C MET A 1 -40.49 1.75 19.34
N THR A 2 -39.72 0.92 20.04
CA THR A 2 -38.30 1.15 20.22
C THR A 2 -37.64 1.05 18.85
N GLU A 3 -36.90 2.10 18.43
CA GLU A 3 -36.08 2.01 17.22
C GLU A 3 -35.20 0.75 17.30
N PRO A 4 -35.10 -0.01 16.20
CA PRO A 4 -34.22 -1.20 16.21
C PRO A 4 -32.80 -0.74 16.54
N GLN A 5 -32.23 -1.33 17.56
CA GLN A 5 -30.87 -1.02 18.01
C GLN A 5 -29.89 -1.23 16.84
N LYS A 6 -29.18 -0.17 16.45
CA LYS A 6 -28.17 -0.26 15.38
C LYS A 6 -27.13 -1.31 15.73
N LYS A 7 -26.76 -2.13 14.75
CA LYS A 7 -25.68 -3.08 14.90
C LYS A 7 -24.35 -2.36 15.07
N LYS A 8 -23.50 -2.88 15.95
CA LYS A 8 -22.21 -2.29 16.27
C LYS A 8 -21.06 -3.12 15.72
N VAL A 9 -20.19 -2.47 14.93
CA VAL A 9 -18.99 -3.07 14.37
C VAL A 9 -17.76 -2.41 14.98
N PHE A 10 -16.84 -3.21 15.52
CA PHE A 10 -15.55 -2.72 16.00
C PHE A 10 -14.48 -3.04 14.96
N VAL A 11 -13.78 -2.02 14.45
CA VAL A 11 -12.80 -2.15 13.37
C VAL A 11 -11.39 -1.89 13.91
N ILE A 12 -10.43 -2.78 13.61
CA ILE A 12 -9.03 -2.59 14.00
C ILE A 12 -8.13 -2.58 12.77
N ALA A 13 -7.46 -1.44 12.54
CA ALA A 13 -6.38 -1.25 11.57
C ALA A 13 -5.11 -0.78 12.29
N GLY A 14 -3.98 -1.35 11.93
CA GLY A 14 -2.70 -1.11 12.61
C GLY A 14 -1.74 -0.15 11.91
N GLU A 15 -2.03 0.24 10.67
CA GLU A 15 -1.13 1.02 9.80
C GLU A 15 -1.95 1.95 8.89
N ALA A 16 -1.27 2.92 8.25
CA ALA A 16 -1.89 3.90 7.35
C ALA A 16 -2.66 3.25 6.18
N SER A 17 -2.13 2.17 5.61
CA SER A 17 -2.83 1.42 4.54
C SER A 17 -4.11 0.76 5.04
N GLY A 18 -4.08 0.21 6.25
CA GLY A 18 -5.26 -0.35 6.90
C GLY A 18 -6.31 0.70 7.22
N ASP A 19 -5.90 1.90 7.63
CA ASP A 19 -6.78 3.05 7.86
C ASP A 19 -7.45 3.50 6.54
N LEU A 20 -6.69 3.61 5.46
CA LEU A 20 -7.21 3.95 4.14
C LEU A 20 -8.26 2.94 3.67
N HIS A 21 -7.93 1.66 3.63
CA HIS A 21 -8.86 0.63 3.16
C HIS A 21 -10.03 0.41 4.13
N GLY A 22 -9.80 0.57 5.43
CA GLY A 22 -10.83 0.54 6.46
C GLY A 22 -11.81 1.69 6.35
N SER A 23 -11.36 2.89 5.98
CA SER A 23 -12.23 4.06 5.82
C SER A 23 -13.32 3.87 4.76
N HIS A 24 -13.03 3.14 3.68
CA HIS A 24 -14.01 2.82 2.66
C HIS A 24 -15.13 1.91 3.20
N VAL A 25 -14.76 0.91 4.00
CA VAL A 25 -15.72 0.00 4.67
C VAL A 25 -16.53 0.75 5.72
N VAL A 26 -15.87 1.58 6.57
CA VAL A 26 -16.50 2.38 7.62
C VAL A 26 -17.54 3.32 7.03
N ARG A 27 -17.21 4.05 5.96
CA ARG A 27 -18.13 4.98 5.30
C ARG A 27 -19.42 4.30 4.87
N LYS A 28 -19.32 3.13 4.24
CA LYS A 28 -20.50 2.36 3.77
C LYS A 28 -21.30 1.77 4.91
N LEU A 29 -20.66 1.27 5.97
CA LEU A 29 -21.37 0.77 7.16
C LEU A 29 -22.12 1.88 7.88
N VAL A 30 -21.54 3.07 7.99
CA VAL A 30 -22.17 4.23 8.66
C VAL A 30 -23.31 4.81 7.80
N ALA A 31 -23.11 4.89 6.49
CA ALA A 31 -24.13 5.42 5.57
C ALA A 31 -25.37 4.51 5.46
N GLY A 32 -25.19 3.21 5.56
CA GLY A 32 -26.31 2.25 5.41
C GLY A 32 -26.83 2.21 3.98
N ASP A 33 -25.94 2.23 2.99
CA ASP A 33 -26.29 2.36 1.58
C ASP A 33 -26.73 1.01 0.93
N GLY A 34 -27.53 1.07 -0.15
CA GLY A 34 -27.89 -0.12 -0.95
C GLY A 34 -28.79 -1.13 -0.23
N GLY A 35 -29.69 -0.69 0.66
CA GLY A 35 -30.58 -1.57 1.43
C GLY A 35 -29.95 -2.18 2.68
N ILE A 36 -28.79 -1.70 3.06
CA ILE A 36 -28.05 -2.05 4.27
C ILE A 36 -28.44 -1.09 5.38
N ALA A 37 -28.86 -1.61 6.56
CA ALA A 37 -29.10 -0.77 7.72
C ALA A 37 -27.79 -0.15 8.23
N ALA A 38 -27.83 1.15 8.54
CA ALA A 38 -26.68 1.86 9.10
C ALA A 38 -26.20 1.21 10.41
N CYS A 39 -24.88 1.01 10.52
CA CYS A 39 -24.21 0.48 11.70
C CYS A 39 -23.57 1.57 12.54
N GLU A 40 -23.46 1.35 13.85
CA GLU A 40 -22.51 2.08 14.69
C GLU A 40 -21.13 1.48 14.49
N VAL A 41 -20.14 2.33 14.16
CA VAL A 41 -18.76 1.87 13.94
C VAL A 41 -17.83 2.52 14.94
N VAL A 42 -17.11 1.66 15.68
CA VAL A 42 -16.05 2.06 16.60
C VAL A 42 -14.72 1.57 16.05
N CYS A 43 -13.69 2.39 16.11
CA CYS A 43 -12.42 2.04 15.48
C CYS A 43 -11.17 2.27 16.33
N TRP A 44 -10.25 1.37 16.15
CA TRP A 44 -8.82 1.53 16.34
C TRP A 44 -8.21 1.67 14.94
N GLY A 45 -7.90 2.90 14.52
CA GLY A 45 -7.49 3.22 13.15
C GLY A 45 -6.75 4.53 13.07
N GLY A 46 -7.16 5.40 12.17
CA GLY A 46 -6.57 6.72 11.98
C GLY A 46 -7.60 7.75 11.54
N ASP A 47 -7.06 8.85 11.02
CA ASP A 47 -7.85 10.03 10.63
C ASP A 47 -8.87 9.73 9.53
N LEU A 48 -8.55 8.83 8.58
CA LEU A 48 -9.44 8.50 7.47
C LEU A 48 -10.68 7.72 7.92
N MET A 49 -10.51 6.77 8.85
CA MET A 49 -11.65 6.04 9.42
C MET A 49 -12.52 6.96 10.28
N ALA A 50 -11.92 7.90 11.01
CA ALA A 50 -12.65 8.91 11.76
C ALA A 50 -13.46 9.83 10.83
N GLN A 51 -12.87 10.34 9.77
CA GLN A 51 -13.54 11.18 8.76
C GLN A 51 -14.64 10.40 8.00
N ALA A 52 -14.52 9.08 7.91
CA ALA A 52 -15.55 8.22 7.34
C ALA A 52 -16.77 7.99 8.27
N GLY A 53 -16.78 8.58 9.48
CA GLY A 53 -17.85 8.50 10.46
C GLY A 53 -17.65 7.45 11.55
N GLY A 54 -16.50 6.77 11.59
CA GLY A 54 -16.15 5.85 12.68
C GLY A 54 -15.74 6.61 13.95
N ARG A 55 -16.21 6.16 15.11
CA ARG A 55 -15.76 6.70 16.40
C ARG A 55 -14.39 6.16 16.77
N LEU A 56 -13.38 7.01 16.65
CA LEU A 56 -11.99 6.64 16.90
C LEU A 56 -11.69 6.58 18.41
N LEU A 57 -11.24 5.42 18.91
CA LEU A 57 -10.80 5.24 20.29
C LEU A 57 -9.27 5.28 20.43
N SER A 58 -8.54 4.82 19.42
CA SER A 58 -7.07 4.77 19.47
C SER A 58 -6.48 4.95 18.07
N HIS A 59 -5.50 5.85 17.97
CA HIS A 59 -4.85 6.15 16.69
C HIS A 59 -3.66 5.20 16.45
N TYR A 60 -3.48 4.71 15.20
CA TYR A 60 -2.39 3.79 14.88
C TYR A 60 -0.99 4.40 15.08
N LYS A 61 -0.84 5.73 14.91
CA LYS A 61 0.44 6.45 15.14
C LYS A 61 0.94 6.30 16.58
N ASP A 62 0.03 6.26 17.56
CA ASP A 62 0.37 6.12 18.99
C ASP A 62 0.89 4.71 19.31
N ARG A 63 0.63 3.75 18.41
CA ARG A 63 0.95 2.33 18.55
C ARG A 63 2.04 1.85 17.57
N ALA A 64 2.57 2.75 16.76
CA ALA A 64 3.58 2.40 15.75
C ALA A 64 4.88 1.93 16.40
N ILE A 65 5.12 0.63 16.38
CA ILE A 65 6.38 0.00 16.78
C ILE A 65 7.02 -0.53 15.50
N MET A 66 8.03 0.17 15.00
CA MET A 66 8.68 -0.16 13.73
C MET A 66 9.98 -0.93 13.94
N GLY A 67 10.02 -2.17 13.44
CA GLY A 67 11.23 -2.98 13.34
C GLY A 67 11.32 -4.14 14.33
N LEU A 68 11.99 -5.24 13.91
CA LEU A 68 12.11 -6.48 14.69
C LEU A 68 12.78 -6.26 16.06
N TRP A 69 13.80 -5.40 16.13
CA TRP A 69 14.50 -5.05 17.37
C TRP A 69 13.66 -4.18 18.31
N GLU A 70 12.83 -3.28 17.74
CA GLU A 70 11.89 -2.48 18.53
C GLU A 70 10.74 -3.32 19.08
N VAL A 71 10.28 -4.34 18.36
CA VAL A 71 9.29 -5.31 18.85
C VAL A 71 9.83 -6.07 20.07
N ILE A 72 11.07 -6.56 20.02
CA ILE A 72 11.69 -7.29 21.15
C ILE A 72 11.86 -6.36 22.35
N ARG A 73 12.27 -5.12 22.12
CA ARG A 73 12.48 -4.12 23.20
C ARG A 73 11.17 -3.61 23.82
N ASN A 74 10.08 -3.68 23.10
CA ASN A 74 8.78 -3.12 23.49
C ASN A 74 7.70 -4.19 23.75
N LEU A 75 8.04 -5.44 24.04
CA LEU A 75 7.09 -6.53 24.32
C LEU A 75 6.05 -6.13 25.39
N ARG A 76 6.46 -5.41 26.44
CA ARG A 76 5.55 -4.89 27.48
C ARG A 76 4.55 -3.88 26.94
N LYS A 77 4.97 -2.98 26.03
CA LYS A 77 4.06 -2.02 25.39
C LYS A 77 3.06 -2.70 24.47
N ILE A 78 3.50 -3.71 23.71
CA ILE A 78 2.61 -4.51 22.85
C ILE A 78 1.58 -5.24 23.70
N SER A 79 1.97 -5.81 24.86
CA SER A 79 1.03 -6.41 25.82
C SER A 79 0.02 -5.38 26.31
N GLY A 80 0.46 -4.18 26.69
CA GLY A 80 -0.42 -3.11 27.12
C GLY A 80 -1.44 -2.69 26.07
N PHE A 81 -1.03 -2.60 24.79
CA PHE A 81 -1.96 -2.32 23.69
C PHE A 81 -2.97 -3.45 23.45
N LEU A 82 -2.54 -4.71 23.61
CA LEU A 82 -3.47 -5.84 23.52
C LEU A 82 -4.51 -5.79 24.65
N ASP A 83 -4.09 -5.46 25.87
CA ASP A 83 -4.98 -5.40 27.02
C ASP A 83 -5.94 -4.21 26.91
N GLN A 84 -5.47 -3.06 26.40
CA GLN A 84 -6.33 -1.92 26.10
C GLN A 84 -7.37 -2.26 25.03
N ALA A 85 -6.95 -2.91 23.91
CA ALA A 85 -7.89 -3.31 22.86
C ALA A 85 -8.98 -4.26 23.39
N LYS A 86 -8.59 -5.23 24.23
CA LYS A 86 -9.56 -6.13 24.86
C LYS A 86 -10.53 -5.39 25.78
N ALA A 87 -10.04 -4.42 26.57
CA ALA A 87 -10.87 -3.61 27.45
C ALA A 87 -11.87 -2.76 26.65
N ASP A 88 -11.42 -2.11 25.59
CA ASP A 88 -12.27 -1.29 24.72
C ASP A 88 -13.33 -2.15 24.02
N ILE A 89 -12.97 -3.33 23.49
CA ILE A 89 -13.92 -4.27 22.88
C ILE A 89 -14.98 -4.72 23.89
N LEU A 90 -14.58 -5.01 25.13
CA LEU A 90 -15.53 -5.41 26.19
C LEU A 90 -16.47 -4.28 26.57
N ALA A 91 -15.97 -3.06 26.67
CA ALA A 91 -16.77 -1.87 26.99
C ALA A 91 -17.79 -1.57 25.89
N GLU A 92 -17.37 -1.70 24.62
CA GLU A 92 -18.19 -1.40 23.46
C GLU A 92 -19.21 -2.50 23.11
N LYS A 93 -18.97 -3.74 23.53
CA LYS A 93 -19.84 -4.90 23.26
C LYS A 93 -20.28 -5.00 21.79
N PRO A 94 -19.35 -5.06 20.83
CA PRO A 94 -19.73 -5.09 19.41
C PRO A 94 -20.42 -6.40 19.05
N ASP A 95 -21.32 -6.34 18.05
CA ASP A 95 -21.91 -7.52 17.42
C ASP A 95 -20.90 -8.26 16.54
N LEU A 96 -19.90 -7.53 16.01
CA LEU A 96 -18.87 -8.06 15.12
C LEU A 96 -17.55 -7.28 15.23
N LEU A 97 -16.45 -8.00 15.18
CA LEU A 97 -15.09 -7.46 15.11
C LEU A 97 -14.53 -7.64 13.69
N LEU A 98 -14.19 -6.53 13.03
CA LEU A 98 -13.50 -6.50 11.74
C LEU A 98 -12.02 -6.20 11.96
N LEU A 99 -11.15 -7.15 11.63
CA LEU A 99 -9.71 -7.02 11.72
C LEU A 99 -9.11 -6.80 10.33
N ILE A 100 -8.29 -5.75 10.18
CA ILE A 100 -7.69 -5.39 8.88
C ILE A 100 -6.18 -5.58 8.94
N ASP A 101 -5.63 -6.49 8.12
CA ASP A 101 -4.20 -6.79 8.03
C ASP A 101 -3.52 -6.99 9.41
N ASN A 102 -2.27 -6.56 9.61
CA ASN A 102 -1.52 -6.57 10.87
C ASN A 102 -1.62 -7.90 11.68
N PRO A 103 -1.22 -9.04 11.11
CA PRO A 103 -1.49 -10.35 11.68
C PRO A 103 -0.83 -10.60 13.03
N GLY A 104 0.28 -9.92 13.33
CA GLY A 104 0.99 -10.05 14.60
C GLY A 104 0.15 -9.63 15.81
N PHE A 105 -0.67 -8.62 15.64
CA PHE A 105 -1.57 -8.09 16.66
C PHE A 105 -2.98 -8.71 16.51
N ASN A 106 -3.53 -8.64 15.32
CA ASN A 106 -4.92 -8.96 15.05
C ASN A 106 -5.26 -10.44 15.30
N LEU A 107 -4.37 -11.39 15.02
CA LEU A 107 -4.65 -12.80 15.33
C LEU A 107 -4.73 -13.08 16.84
N ARG A 108 -3.97 -12.36 17.67
CA ARG A 108 -4.06 -12.48 19.14
C ARG A 108 -5.38 -11.93 19.66
N ILE A 109 -5.86 -10.81 19.09
CA ILE A 109 -7.20 -10.28 19.40
C ILE A 109 -8.28 -11.25 18.91
N ALA A 110 -8.14 -11.83 17.71
CA ALA A 110 -9.06 -12.82 17.17
C ALA A 110 -9.21 -14.06 18.08
N GLU A 111 -8.10 -14.61 18.57
CA GLU A 111 -8.12 -15.75 19.51
C GLU A 111 -8.89 -15.41 20.80
N TRP A 112 -8.60 -14.23 21.36
CA TRP A 112 -9.24 -13.78 22.58
C TRP A 112 -10.74 -13.48 22.37
N ALA A 113 -11.12 -12.85 21.24
CA ALA A 113 -12.50 -12.54 20.90
C ALA A 113 -13.33 -13.79 20.65
N LYS A 114 -12.77 -14.75 19.89
CA LYS A 114 -13.41 -16.03 19.59
C LYS A 114 -13.75 -16.85 20.85
N ALA A 115 -12.84 -16.86 21.83
CA ALA A 115 -13.06 -17.51 23.12
C ALA A 115 -14.22 -16.89 23.93
N ARG A 116 -14.69 -15.69 23.55
CA ARG A 116 -15.82 -14.97 24.16
C ARG A 116 -17.09 -14.96 23.30
N GLY A 117 -17.08 -15.71 22.20
CA GLY A 117 -18.24 -15.80 21.30
C GLY A 117 -18.43 -14.57 20.41
N ILE A 118 -17.46 -13.62 20.38
CA ILE A 118 -17.52 -12.47 19.48
C ILE A 118 -17.21 -12.94 18.06
N LYS A 119 -18.03 -12.56 17.09
CA LYS A 119 -17.80 -12.85 15.67
C LYS A 119 -16.62 -12.08 15.12
N VAL A 120 -15.72 -12.77 14.42
CA VAL A 120 -14.48 -12.23 13.88
C VAL A 120 -14.46 -12.34 12.37
N HIS A 121 -14.48 -11.20 11.70
CA HIS A 121 -14.21 -11.08 10.27
C HIS A 121 -12.78 -10.54 10.07
N TYR A 122 -12.12 -11.02 9.03
CA TYR A 122 -10.75 -10.60 8.74
C TYR A 122 -10.64 -10.13 7.28
N TYR A 123 -10.21 -8.90 7.09
CA TYR A 123 -10.03 -8.27 5.79
C TYR A 123 -8.56 -8.00 5.50
N ILE A 124 -8.13 -8.24 4.27
CA ILE A 124 -6.71 -8.23 3.85
C ILE A 124 -5.95 -9.32 4.58
N ALA A 125 -6.13 -10.54 4.11
CA ALA A 125 -5.58 -11.74 4.72
C ALA A 125 -4.05 -11.64 4.95
N PRO A 126 -3.55 -12.24 6.04
CA PRO A 126 -2.11 -12.39 6.22
C PRO A 126 -1.49 -13.09 5.01
N LYS A 127 -0.38 -12.59 4.48
CA LYS A 127 0.35 -13.16 3.33
C LYS A 127 1.00 -14.52 3.70
N ALA A 128 0.17 -15.47 4.18
CA ALA A 128 0.60 -16.79 4.60
C ALA A 128 1.20 -17.60 3.44
N TRP A 129 0.79 -17.32 2.22
CA TRP A 129 1.31 -17.90 0.99
C TRP A 129 2.78 -17.50 0.72
N ALA A 130 3.24 -16.36 1.24
CA ALA A 130 4.60 -15.89 1.03
C ALA A 130 5.62 -16.59 1.94
N TRP A 131 5.31 -16.85 3.22
CA TRP A 131 6.35 -17.31 4.15
C TRP A 131 5.90 -18.07 5.41
N ASN A 132 4.62 -18.03 5.81
CA ASN A 132 4.18 -18.62 7.10
C ASN A 132 2.81 -19.29 7.00
N THR A 133 2.77 -20.45 6.35
CA THR A 133 1.56 -21.27 6.24
C THR A 133 1.05 -21.80 7.58
N GLY A 134 1.92 -21.89 8.60
CA GLY A 134 1.53 -22.35 9.95
C GLY A 134 0.46 -21.49 10.62
N ARG A 135 0.35 -20.21 10.23
CA ARG A 135 -0.69 -19.30 10.71
C ARG A 135 -2.11 -19.73 10.31
N ILE A 136 -2.25 -20.46 9.20
CA ILE A 136 -3.56 -20.86 8.69
C ILE A 136 -4.31 -21.73 9.69
N LYS A 137 -3.59 -22.57 10.44
CA LYS A 137 -4.21 -23.39 11.50
C LYS A 137 -4.90 -22.52 12.57
N THR A 138 -4.25 -21.44 13.01
CA THR A 138 -4.85 -20.47 13.94
C THR A 138 -5.99 -19.72 13.26
N MET A 139 -5.76 -19.18 12.07
CA MET A 139 -6.77 -18.41 11.32
C MET A 139 -8.08 -19.20 11.16
N ARG A 140 -8.00 -20.47 10.75
CA ARG A 140 -9.16 -21.35 10.56
C ARG A 140 -9.97 -21.56 11.86
N ARG A 141 -9.32 -21.51 13.02
CA ARG A 141 -9.98 -21.69 14.31
C ARG A 141 -10.69 -20.43 14.80
N VAL A 142 -10.14 -19.24 14.49
CA VAL A 142 -10.54 -17.99 15.14
C VAL A 142 -11.21 -16.97 14.24
N ILE A 143 -11.18 -17.16 12.92
CA ILE A 143 -11.82 -16.27 11.94
C ILE A 143 -13.09 -16.92 11.42
N ASP A 144 -14.22 -16.22 11.52
CA ASP A 144 -15.52 -16.67 11.03
C ASP A 144 -15.66 -16.39 9.51
N LYS A 145 -15.12 -15.27 9.03
CA LYS A 145 -15.13 -14.89 7.63
C LYS A 145 -13.81 -14.26 7.22
N LEU A 146 -13.21 -14.77 6.14
CA LEU A 146 -11.95 -14.25 5.59
C LEU A 146 -12.21 -13.58 4.24
N TYR A 147 -11.86 -12.30 4.12
CA TYR A 147 -11.90 -11.54 2.88
C TYR A 147 -10.49 -11.36 2.33
N VAL A 148 -10.27 -11.87 1.12
CA VAL A 148 -8.98 -11.83 0.43
C VAL A 148 -9.01 -10.82 -0.71
N ILE A 149 -7.83 -10.27 -1.04
CA ILE A 149 -7.68 -9.18 -1.99
C ILE A 149 -6.98 -9.60 -3.29
N PHE A 150 -6.55 -10.85 -3.38
CA PHE A 150 -5.99 -11.43 -4.60
C PHE A 150 -6.77 -12.69 -4.97
N PRO A 151 -7.12 -12.90 -6.27
CA PRO A 151 -7.92 -14.05 -6.71
C PRO A 151 -7.31 -15.40 -6.33
N PHE A 152 -5.99 -15.55 -6.45
CA PHE A 152 -5.29 -16.81 -6.14
C PHE A 152 -5.34 -17.19 -4.65
N GLU A 153 -5.62 -16.24 -3.75
CA GLU A 153 -5.69 -16.51 -2.32
C GLU A 153 -6.87 -17.41 -1.97
N VAL A 154 -7.97 -17.38 -2.74
CA VAL A 154 -9.12 -18.26 -2.54
C VAL A 154 -8.68 -19.71 -2.61
N SER A 155 -8.15 -20.14 -3.75
CA SER A 155 -7.67 -21.51 -3.95
C SER A 155 -6.50 -21.87 -3.04
N PHE A 156 -5.69 -20.88 -2.66
CA PHE A 156 -4.63 -21.10 -1.67
C PHE A 156 -5.20 -21.46 -0.31
N PHE A 157 -6.13 -20.69 0.25
CA PHE A 157 -6.70 -20.98 1.57
C PHE A 157 -7.58 -22.24 1.56
N GLU A 158 -8.32 -22.51 0.49
CA GLU A 158 -9.10 -23.73 0.31
C GLU A 158 -8.27 -25.00 0.42
N ARG A 159 -7.05 -25.01 -0.15
CA ARG A 159 -6.10 -26.14 -0.01
C ARG A 159 -5.73 -26.46 1.44
N TYR A 160 -5.88 -25.49 2.35
CA TYR A 160 -5.67 -25.68 3.78
C TYR A 160 -6.99 -25.83 4.57
N GLY A 161 -8.11 -26.07 3.87
CA GLY A 161 -9.42 -26.25 4.47
C GLY A 161 -9.99 -25.00 5.13
N MET A 162 -9.66 -23.81 4.61
CA MET A 162 -10.17 -22.52 5.07
C MET A 162 -10.89 -21.82 3.93
N ALA A 163 -12.19 -21.55 4.10
CA ALA A 163 -12.95 -20.77 3.13
C ALA A 163 -12.49 -19.31 3.15
N ALA A 164 -12.31 -18.74 1.94
CA ALA A 164 -11.97 -17.34 1.75
C ALA A 164 -12.83 -16.75 0.63
N GLU A 165 -13.23 -15.50 0.77
CA GLU A 165 -14.01 -14.78 -0.23
C GLU A 165 -13.13 -13.69 -0.87
N TYR A 166 -12.97 -13.75 -2.20
CA TYR A 166 -12.33 -12.67 -2.95
C TYR A 166 -13.31 -11.51 -3.10
N VAL A 167 -12.96 -10.36 -2.54
CA VAL A 167 -13.81 -9.16 -2.52
C VAL A 167 -13.36 -8.07 -3.49
N GLY A 168 -12.35 -8.35 -4.32
CA GLY A 168 -11.67 -7.35 -5.14
C GLY A 168 -10.45 -6.76 -4.44
N ASN A 169 -9.67 -5.98 -5.18
CA ASN A 169 -8.48 -5.35 -4.64
C ASN A 169 -8.76 -3.90 -4.20
N PRO A 170 -8.54 -3.54 -2.92
CA PRO A 170 -8.85 -2.20 -2.41
C PRO A 170 -8.00 -1.07 -3.02
N ILE A 171 -6.89 -1.39 -3.66
CA ILE A 171 -6.06 -0.41 -4.37
C ILE A 171 -6.84 0.21 -5.54
N LEU A 172 -7.67 -0.56 -6.24
CA LEU A 172 -8.52 -0.02 -7.31
C LEU A 172 -9.47 1.05 -6.79
N GLU A 173 -10.13 0.78 -5.65
CA GLU A 173 -11.03 1.75 -5.01
C GLU A 173 -10.29 3.01 -4.55
N ALA A 174 -9.06 2.88 -4.03
CA ALA A 174 -8.22 4.00 -3.64
C ALA A 174 -7.78 4.84 -4.85
N ILE A 175 -7.44 4.19 -5.97
CA ILE A 175 -7.12 4.86 -7.25
C ILE A 175 -8.34 5.62 -7.76
N ASP A 176 -9.50 4.98 -7.84
CA ASP A 176 -10.73 5.59 -8.36
C ASP A 176 -11.13 6.84 -7.55
N GLN A 177 -11.05 6.77 -6.22
CA GLN A 177 -11.30 7.94 -5.37
C GLN A 177 -10.28 9.06 -5.57
N SER A 178 -9.02 8.70 -5.80
CA SER A 178 -7.98 9.69 -6.07
C SER A 178 -8.16 10.35 -7.43
N LEU A 179 -8.61 9.59 -8.44
CA LEU A 179 -8.96 10.12 -9.77
C LEU A 179 -10.14 11.09 -9.68
N GLN A 180 -11.21 10.73 -8.97
CA GLN A 180 -12.37 11.61 -8.77
C GLN A 180 -11.97 12.93 -8.11
N ARG A 181 -11.17 12.89 -7.05
CA ARG A 181 -10.66 14.12 -6.41
C ARG A 181 -9.79 14.95 -7.35
N PHE A 182 -8.97 14.30 -8.17
CA PHE A 182 -8.14 14.96 -9.16
C PHE A 182 -8.99 15.72 -10.21
N ASP A 183 -10.05 15.09 -10.70
CA ASP A 183 -10.98 15.69 -11.68
C ASP A 183 -11.80 16.83 -11.06
N GLU A 184 -12.34 16.66 -9.84
CA GLU A 184 -13.12 17.66 -9.11
C GLU A 184 -12.31 18.92 -8.78
N GLN A 185 -11.04 18.79 -8.50
CA GLN A 185 -10.13 19.88 -8.14
C GLN A 185 -9.44 20.53 -9.34
N ARG A 186 -9.90 20.26 -10.58
CA ARG A 186 -9.31 20.80 -11.82
C ARG A 186 -7.78 20.63 -11.89
N GLY A 187 -7.29 19.47 -11.48
CA GLY A 187 -5.93 19.01 -11.76
C GLY A 187 -4.84 19.45 -10.78
N TRP A 188 -5.01 20.50 -9.96
CA TRP A 188 -3.88 21.02 -9.17
C TRP A 188 -4.21 21.58 -7.78
N ASP A 189 -5.45 21.53 -7.32
CA ASP A 189 -5.87 22.10 -6.02
C ASP A 189 -5.78 21.12 -4.81
N VAL A 190 -4.95 20.11 -4.91
CA VAL A 190 -4.43 19.50 -3.68
C VAL A 190 -3.34 20.44 -3.17
N ASP A 191 -3.26 20.59 -1.88
CA ASP A 191 -2.26 21.34 -1.12
C ASP A 191 -0.82 20.79 -1.36
N LEU A 192 -0.49 20.66 -2.63
CA LEU A 192 0.86 20.55 -3.12
C LEU A 192 1.40 21.95 -2.93
N THR A 193 2.21 22.12 -1.88
CA THR A 193 2.90 23.34 -1.54
C THR A 193 3.26 24.14 -2.80
N ASP A 194 3.30 25.46 -2.71
CA ASP A 194 3.69 26.36 -3.81
C ASP A 194 4.94 25.90 -4.58
N GLU A 195 5.72 24.97 -4.04
CA GLU A 195 6.87 24.30 -4.65
C GLU A 195 6.51 23.40 -5.86
N LEU A 196 5.31 22.77 -5.93
CA LEU A 196 4.85 22.06 -7.13
C LEU A 196 4.20 22.98 -8.17
N ARG A 197 3.69 24.13 -7.73
CA ARG A 197 3.23 25.22 -8.59
C ARG A 197 4.36 26.15 -9.02
N GLY A 198 5.56 25.99 -8.39
CA GLY A 198 6.69 26.87 -8.57
C GLY A 198 7.47 26.61 -9.88
N PRO A 199 8.56 27.37 -10.10
CA PRO A 199 9.38 27.34 -11.32
C PRO A 199 9.87 25.94 -11.72
N VAL A 200 9.96 25.02 -10.77
CA VAL A 200 10.45 23.64 -10.96
C VAL A 200 9.48 22.77 -11.75
N ALA A 201 8.17 22.91 -11.51
CA ALA A 201 7.17 22.20 -12.32
C ALA A 201 7.15 22.76 -13.76
N VAL A 202 7.22 24.09 -13.88
CA VAL A 202 7.32 24.78 -15.18
C VAL A 202 8.61 24.41 -15.90
N GLU A 203 9.74 24.40 -15.23
CA GLU A 203 11.04 24.02 -15.82
C GLU A 203 11.08 22.56 -16.29
N ALA A 204 10.44 21.65 -15.56
CA ALA A 204 10.30 20.25 -15.99
C ALA A 204 9.29 20.09 -17.15
N MET A 205 8.25 20.92 -17.21
CA MET A 205 7.26 20.95 -18.27
C MET A 205 7.81 21.54 -19.58
N GLU A 206 8.58 22.63 -19.50
CA GLU A 206 9.15 23.32 -20.64
C GLU A 206 10.34 22.59 -21.27
N SER A 207 10.93 21.63 -20.57
CA SER A 207 12.08 20.88 -21.05
C SER A 207 11.66 19.49 -21.55
N ASP A 208 12.32 19.01 -22.61
CA ASP A 208 12.23 17.64 -23.12
C ASP A 208 12.85 16.59 -22.14
N LYS A 209 12.92 16.93 -20.84
CA LYS A 209 13.53 16.12 -19.79
C LYS A 209 12.70 14.86 -19.55
N LYS A 210 13.39 13.76 -19.42
CA LYS A 210 12.78 12.51 -18.91
C LYS A 210 12.53 12.62 -17.42
N VAL A 211 11.34 12.22 -16.96
CA VAL A 211 11.00 12.18 -15.54
C VAL A 211 11.22 10.79 -15.00
N VAL A 212 11.98 10.67 -13.91
CA VAL A 212 12.18 9.41 -13.19
C VAL A 212 11.60 9.55 -11.79
N LEU A 213 10.49 8.86 -11.56
CA LEU A 213 9.85 8.78 -10.25
C LEU A 213 10.56 7.75 -9.39
N LEU A 214 10.95 8.16 -8.21
CA LEU A 214 11.66 7.34 -7.23
C LEU A 214 10.72 7.01 -6.08
N ILE A 215 10.41 5.72 -5.89
CA ILE A 215 9.59 5.21 -4.78
C ILE A 215 10.46 4.27 -3.95
N PRO A 216 11.33 4.80 -3.08
CA PRO A 216 12.38 4.02 -2.41
C PRO A 216 11.86 3.20 -1.22
N GLY A 217 10.55 3.14 -1.00
CA GLY A 217 9.90 2.39 0.07
C GLY A 217 9.33 3.27 1.18
N SER A 218 8.66 2.62 2.14
CA SER A 218 7.99 3.29 3.26
C SER A 218 8.77 3.24 4.57
N ARG A 219 9.84 2.46 4.66
CA ARG A 219 10.62 2.26 5.88
C ARG A 219 11.98 2.94 5.78
N LYS A 220 12.45 3.51 6.89
CA LYS A 220 13.75 4.22 6.98
C LYS A 220 14.91 3.43 6.36
N ASN A 221 14.97 2.12 6.62
CA ASN A 221 16.06 1.27 6.11
C ASN A 221 15.96 1.01 4.60
N GLU A 222 14.75 0.91 4.05
CA GLU A 222 14.51 0.78 2.61
C GLU A 222 14.99 2.05 1.91
N VAL A 223 14.53 3.21 2.37
CA VAL A 223 14.92 4.51 1.80
C VAL A 223 16.42 4.73 1.85
N ARG A 224 17.06 4.48 3.01
CA ARG A 224 18.54 4.57 3.13
C ARG A 224 19.28 3.65 2.16
N GLY A 225 18.74 2.45 1.92
CA GLY A 225 19.37 1.45 1.08
C GLY A 225 19.17 1.66 -0.42
N LEU A 226 18.09 2.34 -0.82
CA LEU A 226 17.70 2.44 -2.22
C LEU A 226 17.83 3.85 -2.80
N LEU A 227 17.48 4.91 -2.05
CA LEU A 227 17.41 6.26 -2.59
C LEU A 227 18.70 6.75 -3.26
N PRO A 228 19.91 6.63 -2.67
CA PRO A 228 21.13 7.06 -3.34
C PRO A 228 21.36 6.35 -4.68
N ASN A 229 21.14 5.03 -4.72
CA ASN A 229 21.30 4.25 -5.93
C ASN A 229 20.25 4.58 -6.99
N PHE A 230 19.02 4.91 -6.58
CA PHE A 230 17.96 5.34 -7.49
C PHE A 230 18.31 6.67 -8.16
N VAL A 231 18.79 7.66 -7.40
CA VAL A 231 19.22 8.95 -7.95
C VAL A 231 20.39 8.76 -8.90
N ALA A 232 21.43 8.03 -8.49
CA ALA A 232 22.60 7.76 -9.34
C ALA A 232 22.21 7.00 -10.63
N ALA A 233 21.30 6.04 -10.54
CA ALA A 233 20.80 5.31 -11.70
C ALA A 233 20.02 6.19 -12.66
N ALA A 234 19.13 7.06 -12.15
CA ALA A 234 18.37 8.00 -12.95
C ALA A 234 19.27 8.98 -13.71
N ARG A 235 20.30 9.52 -13.03
CA ARG A 235 21.31 10.41 -13.63
C ARG A 235 22.19 9.70 -14.65
N LYS A 236 22.55 8.45 -14.39
CA LYS A 236 23.30 7.62 -15.34
C LYS A 236 22.47 7.24 -16.56
N TYR A 237 21.18 7.02 -16.40
CA TYR A 237 20.22 6.78 -17.50
C TYR A 237 20.09 8.03 -18.39
N ASN A 238 19.94 9.19 -17.77
CA ASN A 238 19.88 10.49 -18.46
C ASN A 238 20.42 11.58 -17.52
N ALA A 239 21.53 12.22 -17.88
CA ALA A 239 22.16 13.26 -17.06
C ALA A 239 21.23 14.42 -16.73
N ASN A 240 20.25 14.71 -17.60
CA ASN A 240 19.24 15.74 -17.41
C ASN A 240 17.91 15.19 -16.85
N ALA A 241 17.85 13.94 -16.37
CA ALA A 241 16.61 13.39 -15.83
C ALA A 241 16.09 14.23 -14.65
N PHE A 242 14.80 14.50 -14.66
CA PHE A 242 14.13 15.12 -13.53
C PHE A 242 13.78 14.03 -12.50
N CYS A 243 14.49 14.05 -11.36
CA CYS A 243 14.32 13.05 -10.31
C CYS A 243 13.29 13.53 -9.28
N VAL A 244 12.17 12.83 -9.19
CA VAL A 244 11.07 13.11 -8.27
C VAL A 244 10.93 11.95 -7.30
N VAL A 245 10.91 12.22 -6.01
CA VAL A 245 10.72 11.20 -4.95
C VAL A 245 9.30 11.29 -4.41
N ALA A 246 8.58 10.17 -4.42
CA ALA A 246 7.37 10.03 -3.63
C ALA A 246 7.76 9.72 -2.18
N GLY A 247 7.67 10.72 -1.33
CA GLY A 247 8.00 10.65 0.10
C GLY A 247 6.97 9.81 0.87
N ALA A 248 7.46 8.92 1.73
CA ALA A 248 6.61 8.05 2.54
C ALA A 248 5.87 8.83 3.65
N PRO A 249 4.58 8.49 3.94
CA PRO A 249 3.77 9.17 4.96
C PRO A 249 4.30 9.00 6.35
N GLY A 250 5.22 9.11 6.87
CA GLY A 250 5.80 8.89 8.22
C GLY A 250 7.27 9.28 8.29
N LEU A 251 7.77 9.84 7.19
CA LEU A 251 9.13 10.35 7.07
C LEU A 251 9.06 11.83 6.69
N ASP A 252 10.01 12.61 7.13
CA ASP A 252 10.09 14.05 6.86
C ASP A 252 11.13 14.40 5.79
N ALA A 253 11.10 15.62 5.31
CA ALA A 253 12.01 16.12 4.29
C ALA A 253 13.48 16.07 4.75
N ASP A 254 13.75 16.38 6.03
CA ASP A 254 15.10 16.36 6.59
C ASP A 254 15.71 14.97 6.55
N PHE A 255 14.90 13.92 6.79
CA PHE A 255 15.37 12.54 6.68
C PHE A 255 15.87 12.22 5.26
N TYR A 256 15.13 12.62 4.23
CA TYR A 256 15.54 12.41 2.81
C TYR A 256 16.80 13.23 2.49
N ARG A 257 16.83 14.50 2.90
CA ARG A 257 17.97 15.39 2.71
C ARG A 257 19.25 14.84 3.35
N GLN A 258 19.16 14.35 4.59
CA GLN A 258 20.32 13.75 5.29
C GLN A 258 20.87 12.53 4.54
N ILE A 259 20.01 11.69 3.95
CA ILE A 259 20.43 10.53 3.16
C ILE A 259 21.19 10.98 1.90
N LEU A 260 20.67 11.98 1.20
CA LEU A 260 21.28 12.50 -0.02
C LEU A 260 22.64 13.15 0.29
N LEU A 261 22.75 13.98 1.33
CA LEU A 261 24.01 14.59 1.76
C LEU A 261 25.04 13.52 2.19
N ALA A 262 24.61 12.52 2.96
CA ALA A 262 25.50 11.41 3.32
C ALA A 262 25.98 10.59 2.10
N ALA A 263 25.21 10.57 1.01
CA ALA A 263 25.64 9.95 -0.25
C ALA A 263 26.66 10.81 -1.00
N VAL A 264 26.54 12.14 -0.91
CA VAL A 264 27.56 13.08 -1.43
C VAL A 264 28.88 12.93 -0.67
N ASP A 265 28.84 12.90 0.66
CA ASP A 265 30.04 12.71 1.51
C ASP A 265 30.77 11.40 1.20
N LYS A 266 30.05 10.37 0.76
CA LYS A 266 30.62 9.08 0.35
C LYS A 266 31.06 9.02 -1.12
N GLY A 267 30.92 10.11 -1.87
CA GLY A 267 31.23 10.17 -3.30
C GLY A 267 30.29 9.32 -4.18
N GLN A 268 29.10 9.00 -3.69
CA GLN A 268 28.08 8.25 -4.45
C GLN A 268 27.24 9.16 -5.36
N LEU A 269 27.07 10.42 -4.97
CA LEU A 269 26.34 11.45 -5.71
C LEU A 269 27.18 12.72 -5.77
N SER A 270 26.98 13.52 -6.80
CA SER A 270 27.45 14.92 -6.80
C SER A 270 26.51 15.79 -5.95
N GLN A 271 27.03 16.92 -5.44
CA GLN A 271 26.19 17.90 -4.73
C GLN A 271 25.03 18.38 -5.62
N ALA A 272 25.31 18.67 -6.90
CA ALA A 272 24.30 19.10 -7.85
C ALA A 272 23.18 18.05 -8.07
N ASP A 273 23.54 16.75 -8.10
CA ASP A 273 22.52 15.70 -8.21
C ASP A 273 21.63 15.60 -6.96
N ALA A 274 22.23 15.73 -5.78
CA ALA A 274 21.51 15.71 -4.52
C ALA A 274 20.54 16.91 -4.38
N ASP A 275 20.99 18.11 -4.75
CA ASP A 275 20.20 19.35 -4.67
C ASP A 275 19.05 19.39 -5.71
N ALA A 276 19.21 18.69 -6.82
CA ALA A 276 18.21 18.63 -7.88
C ALA A 276 17.09 17.60 -7.61
N VAL A 277 17.18 16.78 -6.57
CA VAL A 277 16.13 15.84 -6.19
C VAL A 277 14.98 16.58 -5.50
N LYS A 278 13.75 16.36 -5.96
CA LYS A 278 12.53 16.89 -5.34
C LYS A 278 11.77 15.78 -4.62
N VAL A 279 11.37 16.05 -3.38
CA VAL A 279 10.64 15.08 -2.54
C VAL A 279 9.24 15.62 -2.26
N PHE A 280 8.21 14.84 -2.61
CA PHE A 280 6.81 15.21 -2.40
C PHE A 280 6.13 14.21 -1.47
N PHE A 281 5.43 14.71 -0.47
CA PHE A 281 4.70 13.90 0.51
C PHE A 281 3.22 13.88 0.22
N GLY A 282 2.56 12.71 0.44
CA GLY A 282 1.13 12.56 0.18
C GLY A 282 0.73 12.61 -1.30
N ALA A 283 1.68 12.71 -2.22
CA ALA A 283 1.47 12.96 -3.64
C ALA A 283 1.67 11.73 -4.54
N THR A 284 1.85 10.52 -3.99
CA THR A 284 2.21 9.33 -4.77
C THR A 284 1.24 9.07 -5.93
N TYR A 285 -0.06 9.06 -5.66
CA TYR A 285 -1.06 8.84 -6.72
C TYR A 285 -1.04 9.97 -7.76
N HIS A 286 -0.91 11.23 -7.32
CA HIS A 286 -0.83 12.37 -8.23
C HIS A 286 0.36 12.28 -9.17
N LEU A 287 1.55 11.96 -8.65
CA LEU A 287 2.76 11.78 -9.45
C LEU A 287 2.60 10.63 -10.44
N LEU A 288 2.04 9.50 -10.00
CA LEU A 288 1.78 8.36 -10.87
C LEU A 288 0.75 8.69 -11.96
N MET A 289 -0.34 9.42 -11.64
CA MET A 289 -1.34 9.86 -12.60
C MET A 289 -0.78 10.81 -13.65
N GLN A 290 0.12 11.71 -13.27
CA GLN A 290 0.79 12.63 -14.19
C GLN A 290 1.69 11.90 -15.20
N LEU A 291 2.35 10.82 -14.76
CA LEU A 291 3.31 10.08 -15.58
C LEU A 291 2.66 8.94 -16.37
N GLY A 292 1.54 8.42 -15.88
CA GLY A 292 0.90 7.23 -16.42
C GLY A 292 0.24 7.45 -17.77
N ASP A 293 0.39 6.47 -18.64
CA ASP A 293 -0.24 6.41 -19.97
C ASP A 293 -1.35 5.35 -20.01
N GLY A 294 -1.80 4.92 -18.81
CA GLY A 294 -2.71 3.81 -18.65
C GLY A 294 -4.17 4.13 -18.94
N VAL A 295 -4.94 3.07 -19.13
CA VAL A 295 -6.40 3.13 -19.36
C VAL A 295 -7.14 3.84 -18.20
N LEU A 296 -6.63 3.72 -16.97
CA LEU A 296 -7.21 4.39 -15.80
C LEU A 296 -6.99 5.90 -15.80
N THR A 297 -5.88 6.37 -16.38
CA THR A 297 -5.51 7.79 -16.43
C THR A 297 -5.87 8.46 -17.75
N GLY A 298 -6.71 7.82 -18.56
CA GLY A 298 -7.07 8.29 -19.90
C GLY A 298 -7.66 9.71 -19.95
N SER A 299 -8.37 10.12 -18.89
CA SER A 299 -8.93 11.47 -18.72
C SER A 299 -7.92 12.50 -18.22
N VAL A 300 -6.82 12.07 -17.62
CA VAL A 300 -5.81 12.97 -17.04
C VAL A 300 -4.99 13.61 -18.16
N LYS A 301 -5.12 14.92 -18.31
CA LYS A 301 -4.27 15.72 -19.21
C LYS A 301 -2.99 16.08 -18.47
N SER A 302 -1.87 15.52 -18.89
CA SER A 302 -0.55 15.84 -18.34
C SER A 302 0.48 15.93 -19.46
N GLU A 303 1.34 16.93 -19.38
CA GLU A 303 2.48 17.07 -20.30
C GLU A 303 3.58 16.04 -20.03
N TRP A 304 3.54 15.39 -18.87
CA TRP A 304 4.47 14.31 -18.50
C TRP A 304 4.02 12.93 -18.99
N LYS A 305 2.81 12.85 -19.54
CA LYS A 305 2.22 11.60 -20.01
C LYS A 305 3.12 10.90 -21.02
N GLY A 306 3.47 9.66 -20.74
CA GLY A 306 4.36 8.85 -21.58
C GLY A 306 5.84 9.26 -21.56
N ARG A 307 6.25 10.28 -20.78
CA ARG A 307 7.65 10.71 -20.60
C ARG A 307 8.29 10.16 -19.34
N GLY A 308 7.48 9.58 -18.45
CA GLY A 308 7.89 9.11 -17.13
C GLY A 308 8.14 7.63 -17.04
N MET A 309 8.99 7.25 -16.08
CA MET A 309 9.23 5.90 -15.63
C MET A 309 9.55 5.90 -14.14
N ALA A 310 9.49 4.74 -13.51
CA ALA A 310 9.70 4.66 -12.08
C ALA A 310 10.76 3.63 -11.66
N LEU A 311 11.51 3.96 -10.60
CA LEU A 311 12.28 3.02 -9.79
C LEU A 311 11.52 2.78 -8.49
N VAL A 312 11.07 1.55 -8.26
CA VAL A 312 10.11 1.25 -7.21
C VAL A 312 10.65 0.18 -6.26
N ALA A 313 10.62 0.46 -4.97
CA ALA A 313 10.86 -0.58 -3.96
C ALA A 313 9.76 -1.64 -4.00
N SER A 314 10.13 -2.91 -3.86
CA SER A 314 9.16 -4.00 -3.86
C SER A 314 8.12 -3.83 -2.74
N GLY A 315 6.84 -3.89 -3.10
CA GLY A 315 5.70 -3.75 -2.19
C GLY A 315 4.41 -3.46 -2.95
N THR A 316 3.42 -2.91 -2.26
CA THR A 316 2.14 -2.48 -2.86
C THR A 316 2.34 -1.40 -3.92
N ALA A 317 3.34 -0.53 -3.76
CA ALA A 317 3.66 0.52 -4.71
C ALA A 317 3.93 -0.01 -6.14
N THR A 318 4.44 -1.24 -6.29
CA THR A 318 4.62 -1.85 -7.63
C THR A 318 3.29 -2.10 -8.33
N LEU A 319 2.26 -2.47 -7.56
CA LEU A 319 0.91 -2.70 -8.08
C LEU A 319 0.23 -1.37 -8.43
N GLU A 320 0.33 -0.37 -7.55
CA GLU A 320 -0.19 0.98 -7.77
C GLU A 320 0.42 1.62 -9.02
N THR A 321 1.74 1.52 -9.17
CA THR A 321 2.48 2.03 -10.34
C THR A 321 2.04 1.36 -11.65
N ALA A 322 1.83 0.03 -11.62
CA ALA A 322 1.37 -0.72 -12.80
C ALA A 322 -0.08 -0.38 -13.16
N LEU A 323 -0.99 -0.32 -12.18
CA LEU A 323 -2.40 0.01 -12.41
C LEU A 323 -2.59 1.43 -12.95
N LEU A 324 -1.69 2.37 -12.60
CA LEU A 324 -1.67 3.72 -13.13
C LEU A 324 -0.87 3.86 -14.44
N GLY A 325 -0.36 2.74 -14.99
CA GLY A 325 0.24 2.71 -16.33
C GLY A 325 1.65 3.29 -16.41
N VAL A 326 2.39 3.38 -15.31
CA VAL A 326 3.77 3.90 -15.30
C VAL A 326 4.76 2.75 -15.51
N PRO A 327 5.62 2.80 -16.55
CA PRO A 327 6.70 1.84 -16.73
C PRO A 327 7.64 1.85 -15.52
N GLN A 328 8.01 0.67 -14.99
CA GLN A 328 8.77 0.60 -13.76
C GLN A 328 9.82 -0.51 -13.75
N VAL A 329 10.89 -0.27 -12.98
CA VAL A 329 11.88 -1.26 -12.56
C VAL A 329 11.73 -1.47 -11.06
N VAL A 330 11.71 -2.72 -10.62
CA VAL A 330 11.53 -3.08 -9.22
C VAL A 330 12.88 -3.36 -8.58
N ALA A 331 13.13 -2.75 -7.43
CA ALA A 331 14.33 -2.99 -6.64
C ALA A 331 13.97 -3.44 -5.22
N TYR A 332 14.76 -4.38 -4.69
CA TYR A 332 14.61 -4.85 -3.32
C TYR A 332 15.96 -5.11 -2.67
N ARG A 333 16.19 -4.45 -1.55
CA ARG A 333 17.41 -4.63 -0.76
C ARG A 333 17.09 -4.78 0.70
N VAL A 334 17.58 -5.84 1.30
CA VAL A 334 17.51 -6.10 2.74
C VAL A 334 18.89 -6.39 3.29
N SER A 335 19.04 -6.33 4.63
CA SER A 335 20.33 -6.70 5.23
C SER A 335 20.71 -8.13 4.84
N GLY A 336 22.00 -8.40 4.68
CA GLY A 336 22.51 -9.69 4.24
C GLY A 336 22.00 -10.86 5.09
N PHE A 337 21.89 -10.67 6.41
CA PHE A 337 21.31 -11.66 7.32
C PHE A 337 19.81 -11.91 7.05
N THR A 338 19.04 -10.85 6.86
CA THR A 338 17.61 -10.95 6.53
C THR A 338 17.42 -11.63 5.18
N PHE A 339 18.27 -11.33 4.20
CA PHE A 339 18.22 -11.96 2.87
C PHE A 339 18.52 -13.45 2.93
N PHE A 340 19.54 -13.83 3.69
CA PHE A 340 19.89 -15.24 3.88
C PHE A 340 18.74 -16.02 4.52
N MET A 341 18.14 -15.48 5.58
CA MET A 341 16.96 -16.06 6.22
C MET A 341 15.73 -16.10 5.30
N ALA A 342 15.50 -15.03 4.56
CA ALA A 342 14.38 -14.95 3.62
C ALA A 342 14.51 -15.98 2.48
N LYS A 343 15.71 -16.20 1.96
CA LYS A 343 15.97 -17.20 0.90
C LYS A 343 15.60 -18.63 1.33
N TRP A 344 15.68 -18.92 2.64
CA TRP A 344 15.27 -20.21 3.20
C TRP A 344 13.78 -20.32 3.48
N LEU A 345 13.13 -19.18 3.81
CA LEU A 345 11.73 -19.13 4.26
C LEU A 345 10.75 -18.80 3.12
N VAL A 346 11.21 -18.06 2.11
CA VAL A 346 10.35 -17.56 1.02
C VAL A 346 10.53 -18.42 -0.21
N LYS A 347 9.48 -19.16 -0.58
CA LYS A 347 9.41 -20.01 -1.78
C LYS A 347 8.91 -19.26 -3.03
N LEU A 348 8.93 -17.93 -3.00
CA LEU A 348 8.41 -17.13 -4.10
C LEU A 348 9.44 -17.02 -5.22
N ARG A 349 8.98 -17.20 -6.45
CA ARG A 349 9.75 -16.97 -7.66
C ARG A 349 9.95 -15.47 -7.94
N TRP A 350 9.00 -14.64 -7.52
CA TRP A 350 8.94 -13.21 -7.77
C TRP A 350 8.76 -12.44 -6.47
N VAL A 351 9.17 -11.16 -6.44
CA VAL A 351 9.02 -10.29 -5.27
C VAL A 351 8.03 -9.15 -5.49
N SER A 352 7.78 -8.71 -6.73
CA SER A 352 6.74 -7.74 -7.03
C SER A 352 5.37 -8.41 -7.08
N LEU A 353 4.36 -7.70 -6.58
CA LEU A 353 2.98 -8.19 -6.67
C LEU A 353 2.51 -8.36 -8.12
N VAL A 354 3.01 -7.55 -9.04
CA VAL A 354 2.68 -7.65 -10.47
C VAL A 354 3.12 -9.00 -11.04
N ASN A 355 4.39 -9.37 -10.86
CA ASN A 355 4.89 -10.64 -11.36
C ASN A 355 4.26 -11.86 -10.66
N ILE A 356 3.96 -11.72 -9.35
CA ILE A 356 3.28 -12.77 -8.57
C ILE A 356 1.86 -12.99 -9.11
N LEU A 357 1.12 -11.93 -9.37
CA LEU A 357 -0.27 -12.00 -9.83
C LEU A 357 -0.39 -12.54 -11.25
N LEU A 358 0.53 -12.16 -12.13
CA LEU A 358 0.58 -12.61 -13.51
C LEU A 358 1.32 -13.95 -13.70
N ASP A 359 1.93 -14.47 -12.63
CA ASP A 359 2.79 -15.68 -12.63
C ASP A 359 3.86 -15.66 -13.74
N ARG A 360 4.37 -14.49 -14.07
CA ARG A 360 5.44 -14.29 -15.07
C ARG A 360 6.30 -13.07 -14.75
N GLY A 361 7.51 -13.04 -15.32
CA GLY A 361 8.46 -11.93 -15.19
C GLY A 361 8.16 -10.78 -16.13
N LEU A 362 7.05 -10.08 -15.94
CA LEU A 362 6.70 -8.87 -16.69
C LEU A 362 7.62 -7.70 -16.33
N LEU A 363 7.82 -7.49 -15.02
CA LEU A 363 8.71 -6.44 -14.49
C LEU A 363 10.10 -7.00 -14.24
N GLN A 364 11.13 -6.20 -14.52
CA GLN A 364 12.49 -6.50 -14.12
C GLN A 364 12.63 -6.27 -12.61
N GLU A 365 13.12 -7.31 -11.90
CA GLU A 365 13.31 -7.29 -10.45
C GLU A 365 14.81 -7.40 -10.13
N HIS A 366 15.35 -6.40 -9.45
CA HIS A 366 16.72 -6.37 -8.99
C HIS A 366 16.77 -6.62 -7.48
N LEU A 367 17.26 -7.82 -7.12
CA LEU A 367 17.33 -8.26 -5.74
C LEU A 367 18.77 -8.16 -5.24
N GLN A 368 18.99 -7.39 -4.17
CA GLN A 368 20.29 -7.12 -3.52
C GLN A 368 21.27 -6.33 -4.38
N ASP A 369 21.47 -6.67 -5.65
CA ASP A 369 22.30 -5.90 -6.58
C ASP A 369 21.45 -4.79 -7.22
N VAL A 370 21.38 -3.69 -6.52
CA VAL A 370 20.68 -2.46 -6.91
C VAL A 370 21.69 -1.37 -7.32
N SER A 371 22.81 -1.78 -7.95
CA SER A 371 23.83 -0.84 -8.43
C SER A 371 23.26 0.13 -9.46
N PRO A 372 23.77 1.39 -9.50
CA PRO A 372 23.33 2.39 -10.47
C PRO A 372 23.43 1.91 -11.92
N GLU A 373 24.47 1.12 -12.23
CA GLU A 373 24.71 0.53 -13.56
C GLU A 373 23.57 -0.39 -13.99
N ARG A 374 23.19 -1.32 -13.10
CA ARG A 374 22.11 -2.27 -13.38
C ARG A 374 20.76 -1.59 -13.52
N LEU A 375 20.44 -0.70 -12.59
CA LEU A 375 19.17 0.01 -12.62
C LEU A 375 19.07 0.95 -13.82
N SER A 376 20.15 1.65 -14.19
CA SER A 376 20.22 2.49 -15.40
C SER A 376 20.02 1.68 -16.68
N GLY A 377 20.67 0.52 -16.79
CA GLY A 377 20.46 -0.40 -17.91
C GLY A 377 19.02 -0.90 -18.00
N ALA A 378 18.39 -1.20 -16.87
CA ALA A 378 17.00 -1.60 -16.81
C ALA A 378 16.03 -0.47 -17.23
N LEU A 379 16.28 0.77 -16.81
CA LEU A 379 15.50 1.94 -17.27
C LEU A 379 15.58 2.12 -18.78
N THR A 380 16.75 1.90 -19.38
CA THR A 380 16.92 1.96 -20.84
C THR A 380 16.07 0.89 -21.55
N GLN A 381 15.98 -0.31 -20.98
CA GLN A 381 15.19 -1.40 -21.56
C GLN A 381 13.67 -1.19 -21.44
N LEU A 382 13.20 -0.42 -20.45
CA LEU A 382 11.75 -0.10 -20.32
C LEU A 382 11.19 0.53 -21.58
N ASN A 383 11.92 1.44 -22.21
CA ASN A 383 11.48 2.10 -23.45
C ASN A 383 11.28 1.11 -24.61
N LEU A 384 12.09 0.04 -24.67
CA LEU A 384 12.03 -0.99 -25.71
C LEU A 384 10.86 -1.96 -25.51
N ASN A 385 10.35 -2.06 -24.29
CA ASN A 385 9.32 -3.04 -23.90
C ASN A 385 7.97 -2.40 -23.55
N LYS A 386 7.73 -1.15 -23.91
CA LYS A 386 6.55 -0.38 -23.49
C LYS A 386 5.24 -1.11 -23.81
N SER A 387 5.04 -1.56 -25.04
CA SER A 387 3.80 -2.24 -25.45
C SER A 387 3.53 -3.54 -24.68
N ASN A 388 4.58 -4.31 -24.34
CA ASN A 388 4.43 -5.52 -23.53
C ASN A 388 4.03 -5.19 -22.08
N LEU A 389 4.57 -4.09 -21.52
CA LEU A 389 4.18 -3.61 -20.19
C LEU A 389 2.72 -3.15 -20.17
N GLU A 390 2.28 -2.38 -21.16
CA GLU A 390 0.91 -1.91 -21.30
C GLU A 390 -0.09 -3.07 -21.37
N ALA A 391 0.17 -4.07 -22.22
CA ALA A 391 -0.64 -5.26 -22.31
C ALA A 391 -0.69 -6.04 -20.98
N GLY A 392 0.46 -6.19 -20.31
CA GLY A 392 0.52 -6.86 -19.01
C GLY A 392 -0.18 -6.09 -17.89
N TYR A 393 -0.15 -4.77 -17.92
CA TYR A 393 -0.85 -3.93 -16.96
C TYR A 393 -2.38 -3.98 -17.17
N GLN A 394 -2.83 -4.09 -18.42
CA GLN A 394 -4.24 -4.31 -18.72
C GLN A 394 -4.71 -5.69 -18.20
N GLU A 395 -3.95 -6.75 -18.48
CA GLU A 395 -4.23 -8.09 -17.95
C GLU A 395 -4.30 -8.11 -16.43
N LEU A 396 -3.36 -7.42 -15.77
CA LEU A 396 -3.34 -7.27 -14.31
C LEU A 396 -4.62 -6.58 -13.79
N ARG A 397 -5.07 -5.54 -14.46
CA ARG A 397 -6.29 -4.84 -14.12
C ARG A 397 -7.51 -5.74 -14.27
N ASP A 398 -7.63 -6.43 -15.39
CA ASP A 398 -8.75 -7.34 -15.67
C ASP A 398 -8.81 -8.48 -14.64
N LEU A 399 -7.66 -8.94 -14.17
CA LEU A 399 -7.55 -9.94 -13.11
C LEU A 399 -8.07 -9.44 -11.75
N LEU A 400 -7.92 -8.14 -11.45
CA LEU A 400 -8.24 -7.56 -10.14
C LEU A 400 -9.63 -6.95 -10.07
N VAL A 401 -10.25 -6.61 -11.20
CA VAL A 401 -11.61 -6.08 -11.26
C VAL A 401 -12.62 -7.20 -11.02
N LEU A 402 -13.60 -6.96 -10.14
CA LEU A 402 -14.69 -7.89 -9.95
C LEU A 402 -15.67 -7.84 -11.15
N PRO A 403 -16.15 -9.00 -11.63
CA PRO A 403 -17.13 -9.04 -12.72
C PRO A 403 -18.41 -8.25 -12.44
N SER A 404 -18.77 -8.10 -11.16
CA SER A 404 -19.93 -7.32 -10.72
C SER A 404 -19.72 -5.79 -10.80
N GLY A 405 -18.51 -5.32 -11.06
CA GLY A 405 -18.16 -3.89 -10.97
C GLY A 405 -18.20 -3.32 -9.55
N SER A 406 -18.45 -4.14 -8.53
CA SER A 406 -18.48 -3.68 -7.13
C SER A 406 -17.06 -3.49 -6.58
N SER A 407 -16.91 -2.55 -5.66
CA SER A 407 -15.62 -2.31 -4.99
C SER A 407 -15.31 -3.37 -3.93
N ALA A 408 -14.05 -3.40 -3.46
CA ALA A 408 -13.63 -4.30 -2.39
C ALA A 408 -14.41 -4.06 -1.10
N SER A 409 -14.66 -2.81 -0.75
CA SER A 409 -15.44 -2.45 0.44
C SER A 409 -16.90 -2.90 0.36
N ASP A 410 -17.52 -2.92 -0.84
CA ASP A 410 -18.89 -3.46 -1.03
C ASP A 410 -18.95 -4.95 -0.68
N GLY A 411 -17.94 -5.72 -1.10
CA GLY A 411 -17.84 -7.13 -0.79
C GLY A 411 -17.77 -7.39 0.72
N VAL A 412 -16.91 -6.64 1.41
CA VAL A 412 -16.75 -6.73 2.87
C VAL A 412 -18.04 -6.35 3.59
N VAL A 413 -18.67 -5.23 3.22
CA VAL A 413 -19.91 -4.74 3.85
C VAL A 413 -21.06 -5.72 3.65
N ARG A 414 -21.26 -6.25 2.43
CA ARG A 414 -22.27 -7.30 2.19
C ARG A 414 -22.03 -8.53 3.07
N GLY A 415 -20.78 -8.94 3.24
CA GLY A 415 -20.43 -10.08 4.09
C GLY A 415 -20.67 -9.81 5.58
N ILE A 416 -20.48 -8.59 6.06
CA ILE A 416 -20.77 -8.17 7.44
C ILE A 416 -22.27 -8.18 7.69
N VAL A 417 -23.04 -7.53 6.82
CA VAL A 417 -24.50 -7.36 7.01
C VAL A 417 -25.24 -8.70 6.97
N ARG A 418 -24.80 -9.66 6.15
CA ARG A 418 -25.36 -11.01 6.14
C ARG A 418 -25.22 -11.78 7.47
N GLN A 419 -24.47 -11.26 8.43
CA GLN A 419 -24.26 -11.85 9.75
C GLN A 419 -25.25 -11.34 10.80
N PHE A 420 -25.94 -10.25 10.51
CA PHE A 420 -26.92 -9.61 11.39
C PHE A 420 -28.34 -10.04 11.05
#